data_b386e8c3fb1b4a83dfd23f83fa95ff97
#
_entry.id   b386e8c3fb1b4a83dfd23f83fa95ff97
#
_cell.length_a   1.000
_cell.length_b   1.000
_cell.length_c   1.000
_cell.angle_alpha   90.00
_cell.angle_beta   90.00
_cell.angle_gamma   90.00
#
_symmetry.space_group_name_H-M   'P 1'
#
loop_
_entity.id
_entity.type
_entity.pdbx_description
1 polymer ?
#
loop_
_entity_poly.entity_id
_entity_poly.type
_entity_poly.pdbx_seq_one_letter_code
_entity_poly.pdbx_strand_id
1 'polypeptide(L)'
;GVSFNKVFAKLGSDYKKPDAVTLISPDNFRALVWPLPVTDLLYVGRAAADTLKRFGVRTIGDLARFDREALFSLLGRHGRQLHAYANGLDRSPVSSACQENAPKSIGNGLTFPRSLSGREEICSGIAMLSDRVAVRLRRAGMKAAGVSLAIRDPDFRDISRQRRLEPPTCLARELSQAAVSLAEGCWNMDSPVRALTVTALYLISEDQAG
;
A
#
# COMPACT_ATOMS: atom_id res chain seq x y z
N GLY A 1 15.25 -5.09 -15.99
CA GLY A 1 14.30 -5.80 -16.86
C GLY A 1 13.86 -4.95 -18.05
N VAL A 2 13.93 -5.52 -19.23
CA VAL A 2 13.42 -4.92 -20.47
C VAL A 2 12.30 -5.81 -20.99
N SER A 3 11.10 -5.25 -21.21
CA SER A 3 9.96 -6.02 -21.68
C SER A 3 8.90 -5.15 -22.37
N PHE A 4 7.93 -5.80 -23.01
CA PHE A 4 6.80 -5.20 -23.69
C PHE A 4 5.67 -4.76 -22.73
N ASN A 5 5.76 -5.06 -21.43
CA ASN A 5 4.84 -4.57 -20.40
C ASN A 5 5.56 -4.36 -19.05
N LYS A 6 4.93 -3.59 -18.15
CA LYS A 6 5.52 -3.22 -16.85
C LYS A 6 5.70 -4.42 -15.92
N VAL A 7 4.77 -5.37 -15.93
CA VAL A 7 4.79 -6.54 -15.04
C VAL A 7 6.01 -7.39 -15.35
N PHE A 8 6.25 -7.69 -16.61
CA PHE A 8 7.41 -8.48 -17.00
C PHE A 8 8.72 -7.71 -16.96
N ALA A 9 8.70 -6.38 -17.18
CA ALA A 9 9.88 -5.57 -16.96
C ALA A 9 10.33 -5.59 -15.50
N LYS A 10 9.37 -5.50 -14.55
CA LYS A 10 9.67 -5.63 -13.11
C LYS A 10 10.16 -7.03 -12.75
N LEU A 11 9.52 -8.07 -13.27
CA LEU A 11 9.96 -9.46 -13.06
C LEU A 11 11.37 -9.67 -13.60
N GLY A 12 11.67 -9.21 -14.83
CA GLY A 12 12.99 -9.29 -15.42
C GLY A 12 14.06 -8.54 -14.61
N SER A 13 13.70 -7.45 -13.93
CA SER A 13 14.60 -6.73 -13.03
C SER A 13 14.96 -7.53 -11.79
N ASP A 14 14.08 -8.43 -11.35
CA ASP A 14 14.30 -9.27 -10.17
C ASP A 14 14.87 -10.67 -10.53
N TYR A 15 14.85 -11.06 -11.81
CA TYR A 15 15.20 -12.39 -12.30
C TYR A 15 16.68 -12.75 -12.09
N LYS A 16 17.58 -11.80 -12.35
CA LYS A 16 19.03 -11.96 -12.11
C LYS A 16 19.55 -10.71 -11.43
N LYS A 17 20.10 -10.84 -10.22
CA LYS A 17 20.74 -9.79 -9.45
C LYS A 17 22.09 -10.28 -8.93
N PRO A 18 23.11 -9.44 -8.75
CA PRO A 18 23.18 -8.03 -9.19
C PRO A 18 23.64 -7.88 -10.66
N ASP A 19 23.59 -6.66 -11.18
CA ASP A 19 24.27 -6.20 -12.42
C ASP A 19 23.95 -7.04 -13.68
N ALA A 20 22.66 -7.35 -13.89
CA ALA A 20 22.21 -8.11 -15.04
C ALA A 20 21.08 -7.42 -15.79
N VAL A 21 21.06 -7.59 -17.11
CA VAL A 21 19.96 -7.20 -17.99
C VAL A 21 19.19 -8.45 -18.40
N THR A 22 17.88 -8.45 -18.15
CA THR A 22 16.98 -9.53 -18.59
C THR A 22 15.99 -8.99 -19.60
N LEU A 23 16.00 -9.55 -20.82
CA LEU A 23 15.06 -9.23 -21.89
C LEU A 23 13.94 -10.27 -21.91
N ILE A 24 12.69 -9.83 -21.72
CA ILE A 24 11.49 -10.65 -21.81
C ILE A 24 10.66 -10.12 -22.98
N SER A 25 10.65 -10.85 -24.10
CA SER A 25 9.91 -10.53 -25.32
C SER A 25 8.60 -11.34 -25.43
N PRO A 26 7.68 -10.97 -26.35
CA PRO A 26 6.51 -11.79 -26.66
C PRO A 26 6.84 -13.23 -27.08
N ASP A 27 8.02 -13.45 -27.67
CA ASP A 27 8.42 -14.77 -28.18
C ASP A 27 8.99 -15.68 -27.08
N ASN A 28 9.68 -15.09 -26.08
CA ASN A 28 10.39 -15.88 -25.06
C ASN A 28 9.73 -15.91 -23.68
N PHE A 29 8.70 -15.07 -23.41
CA PHE A 29 8.16 -14.95 -22.06
C PHE A 29 7.61 -16.25 -21.49
N ARG A 30 7.00 -17.11 -22.32
CA ARG A 30 6.48 -18.40 -21.83
C ARG A 30 7.60 -19.31 -21.34
N ALA A 31 8.70 -19.35 -22.08
CA ALA A 31 9.87 -20.17 -21.71
C ALA A 31 10.58 -19.62 -20.45
N LEU A 32 10.67 -18.31 -20.30
CA LEU A 32 11.38 -17.68 -19.18
C LEU A 32 10.51 -17.46 -17.94
N VAL A 33 9.24 -17.06 -18.13
CA VAL A 33 8.39 -16.59 -17.03
C VAL A 33 7.50 -17.70 -16.47
N TRP A 34 6.93 -18.56 -17.32
CA TRP A 34 5.99 -19.59 -16.86
C TRP A 34 6.56 -20.63 -15.91
N PRO A 35 7.85 -21.03 -15.99
CA PRO A 35 8.45 -21.96 -15.03
C PRO A 35 8.65 -21.35 -13.63
N LEU A 36 8.64 -20.02 -13.50
CA LEU A 36 8.90 -19.34 -12.23
C LEU A 36 7.78 -19.55 -11.21
N PRO A 37 8.10 -19.52 -9.92
CA PRO A 37 7.11 -19.55 -8.86
C PRO A 37 6.04 -18.46 -9.04
N VAL A 38 4.80 -18.77 -8.74
CA VAL A 38 3.69 -17.81 -8.85
C VAL A 38 3.91 -16.57 -7.97
N THR A 39 4.67 -16.69 -6.88
CA THR A 39 5.04 -15.61 -5.97
C THR A 39 5.95 -14.56 -6.60
N ASP A 40 6.63 -14.88 -7.68
CA ASP A 40 7.52 -13.96 -8.38
C ASP A 40 6.76 -13.01 -9.29
N LEU A 41 5.50 -13.34 -9.60
CA LEU A 41 4.64 -12.45 -10.37
C LEU A 41 4.24 -11.25 -9.51
N LEU A 42 4.45 -10.05 -10.07
CA LEU A 42 4.06 -8.80 -9.42
C LEU A 42 2.59 -8.85 -8.98
N TYR A 43 2.33 -8.37 -7.77
CA TYR A 43 1.02 -8.37 -7.09
C TYR A 43 0.55 -9.73 -6.55
N VAL A 44 1.29 -10.81 -6.66
CA VAL A 44 1.00 -12.04 -5.94
C VAL A 44 1.59 -11.96 -4.54
N GLY A 45 0.79 -11.45 -3.58
CA GLY A 45 1.15 -11.45 -2.17
C GLY A 45 0.94 -12.82 -1.50
N ARG A 46 1.40 -12.98 -0.25
CA ARG A 46 1.32 -14.23 0.51
C ARG A 46 -0.08 -14.85 0.52
N ALA A 47 -1.12 -14.06 0.84
CA ALA A 47 -2.49 -14.57 0.92
C ALA A 47 -3.00 -15.11 -0.42
N ALA A 48 -2.71 -14.43 -1.53
CA ALA A 48 -3.05 -14.90 -2.87
C ALA A 48 -2.28 -16.17 -3.22
N ALA A 49 -0.97 -16.22 -2.94
CA ALA A 49 -0.14 -17.40 -3.17
C ALA A 49 -0.63 -18.61 -2.38
N ASP A 50 -0.98 -18.45 -1.10
CA ASP A 50 -1.50 -19.52 -0.25
C ASP A 50 -2.85 -20.04 -0.78
N THR A 51 -3.71 -19.15 -1.27
CA THR A 51 -4.97 -19.54 -1.90
C THR A 51 -4.71 -20.33 -3.19
N LEU A 52 -3.90 -19.80 -4.10
CA LEU A 52 -3.55 -20.45 -5.37
C LEU A 52 -2.93 -21.83 -5.17
N LYS A 53 -2.02 -21.96 -4.20
CA LYS A 53 -1.36 -23.22 -3.87
C LYS A 53 -2.34 -24.34 -3.48
N ARG A 54 -3.43 -24.02 -2.76
CA ARG A 54 -4.48 -25.00 -2.40
C ARG A 54 -5.18 -25.59 -3.62
N PHE A 55 -5.20 -24.87 -4.73
CA PHE A 55 -5.77 -25.29 -6.01
C PHE A 55 -4.73 -25.78 -7.03
N GLY A 56 -3.52 -26.09 -6.55
CA GLY A 56 -2.45 -26.67 -7.39
C GLY A 56 -1.69 -25.65 -8.26
N VAL A 57 -1.99 -24.37 -8.17
CA VAL A 57 -1.30 -23.30 -8.91
C VAL A 57 -0.03 -22.91 -8.18
N ARG A 58 1.12 -23.36 -8.69
CA ARG A 58 2.44 -23.16 -8.08
C ARG A 58 3.34 -22.25 -8.92
N THR A 59 3.18 -22.30 -10.23
CA THR A 59 3.97 -21.53 -11.18
C THR A 59 3.13 -20.45 -11.86
N ILE A 60 3.81 -19.47 -12.48
CA ILE A 60 3.14 -18.45 -13.30
C ILE A 60 2.45 -19.12 -14.50
N GLY A 61 3.04 -20.20 -15.05
CA GLY A 61 2.42 -20.97 -16.13
C GLY A 61 1.18 -21.72 -15.70
N ASP A 62 1.11 -22.23 -14.46
CA ASP A 62 -0.12 -22.82 -13.93
C ASP A 62 -1.21 -21.75 -13.82
N LEU A 63 -0.88 -20.57 -13.30
CA LEU A 63 -1.80 -19.44 -13.21
C LEU A 63 -2.30 -18.99 -14.58
N ALA A 64 -1.41 -18.96 -15.59
CA ALA A 64 -1.76 -18.56 -16.96
C ALA A 64 -2.74 -19.50 -17.64
N ARG A 65 -2.67 -20.80 -17.28
CA ARG A 65 -3.55 -21.86 -17.84
C ARG A 65 -4.78 -22.15 -16.98
N PHE A 66 -4.82 -21.61 -15.76
CA PHE A 66 -5.97 -21.83 -14.87
C PHE A 66 -7.24 -21.17 -15.39
N ASP A 67 -8.40 -21.72 -15.03
CA ASP A 67 -9.68 -21.15 -15.45
C ASP A 67 -9.89 -19.74 -14.88
N ARG A 68 -10.21 -18.80 -15.75
CA ARG A 68 -10.33 -17.37 -15.41
C ARG A 68 -11.50 -17.09 -14.46
N GLU A 69 -12.61 -17.80 -14.63
CA GLU A 69 -13.79 -17.60 -13.80
C GLU A 69 -13.62 -18.27 -12.42
N ALA A 70 -12.93 -19.40 -12.37
CA ALA A 70 -12.51 -19.98 -11.10
C ALA A 70 -11.57 -19.04 -10.34
N LEU A 71 -10.60 -18.38 -11.01
CA LEU A 71 -9.75 -17.37 -10.37
C LEU A 71 -10.55 -16.16 -9.86
N PHE A 72 -11.59 -15.76 -10.58
CA PHE A 72 -12.48 -14.71 -10.09
C PHE A 72 -13.24 -15.16 -8.85
N SER A 73 -13.71 -16.37 -8.79
CA SER A 73 -14.38 -16.93 -7.61
C SER A 73 -13.46 -17.02 -6.39
N LEU A 74 -12.17 -17.31 -6.59
CA LEU A 74 -11.16 -17.45 -5.54
C LEU A 74 -10.60 -16.12 -5.02
N LEU A 75 -10.32 -15.18 -5.92
CA LEU A 75 -9.56 -13.96 -5.64
C LEU A 75 -10.27 -12.68 -6.11
N GLY A 76 -11.51 -12.78 -6.61
CA GLY A 76 -12.27 -11.66 -7.13
C GLY A 76 -11.64 -11.04 -8.38
N ARG A 77 -11.80 -9.74 -8.54
CA ARG A 77 -11.20 -8.98 -9.66
C ARG A 77 -9.68 -9.14 -9.74
N HIS A 78 -9.04 -9.33 -8.59
CA HIS A 78 -7.60 -9.53 -8.52
C HIS A 78 -7.16 -10.82 -9.22
N GLY A 79 -7.91 -11.91 -9.08
CA GLY A 79 -7.64 -13.17 -9.77
C GLY A 79 -7.66 -13.03 -11.30
N ARG A 80 -8.65 -12.32 -11.85
CA ARG A 80 -8.71 -12.02 -13.29
C ARG A 80 -7.51 -11.19 -13.76
N GLN A 81 -7.09 -10.24 -12.94
CA GLN A 81 -5.92 -9.39 -13.23
C GLN A 81 -4.63 -10.20 -13.22
N LEU A 82 -4.42 -11.06 -12.23
CA LEU A 82 -3.25 -11.95 -12.15
C LEU A 82 -3.18 -12.91 -13.33
N HIS A 83 -4.33 -13.46 -13.76
CA HIS A 83 -4.41 -14.29 -14.96
C HIS A 83 -3.97 -13.52 -16.23
N ALA A 84 -4.44 -12.27 -16.38
CA ALA A 84 -4.04 -11.43 -17.50
C ALA A 84 -2.51 -11.13 -17.45
N TYR A 85 -1.97 -10.85 -16.27
CA TYR A 85 -0.53 -10.61 -16.09
C TYR A 85 0.32 -11.83 -16.43
N ALA A 86 -0.09 -13.03 -15.99
CA ALA A 86 0.61 -14.28 -16.30
C ALA A 86 0.64 -14.57 -17.81
N ASN A 87 -0.37 -14.10 -18.54
CA ASN A 87 -0.46 -14.19 -20.00
C ASN A 87 0.18 -13.01 -20.76
N GLY A 88 0.84 -12.09 -20.06
CA GLY A 88 1.50 -10.93 -20.68
C GLY A 88 0.57 -9.83 -21.18
N LEU A 89 -0.69 -9.83 -20.74
CA LEU A 89 -1.76 -8.95 -21.25
C LEU A 89 -1.86 -7.62 -20.46
N ASP A 90 -0.81 -7.23 -19.71
CA ASP A 90 -0.77 -5.92 -19.07
C ASP A 90 -0.64 -4.80 -20.11
N ARG A 91 -1.60 -3.89 -20.12
CA ARG A 91 -1.65 -2.71 -20.99
C ARG A 91 -1.54 -1.40 -20.22
N SER A 92 -1.15 -1.45 -18.95
CA SER A 92 -1.04 -0.25 -18.14
C SER A 92 0.04 0.69 -18.69
N PRO A 93 -0.30 1.98 -18.96
CA PRO A 93 0.65 2.91 -19.55
C PRO A 93 1.79 3.22 -18.56
N VAL A 94 2.95 3.53 -19.09
CA VAL A 94 4.03 4.16 -18.33
C VAL A 94 3.69 5.64 -18.20
N SER A 95 3.52 6.10 -16.97
CA SER A 95 3.25 7.52 -16.70
C SER A 95 4.46 8.37 -17.03
N SER A 96 4.25 9.54 -17.63
CA SER A 96 5.32 10.52 -17.82
C SER A 96 5.83 11.00 -16.45
N ALA A 97 7.14 11.22 -16.35
CA ALA A 97 7.75 11.79 -15.14
C ALA A 97 7.25 13.21 -14.82
N CYS A 98 6.72 13.92 -15.84
CA CYS A 98 6.14 15.25 -15.68
C CYS A 98 4.65 15.23 -15.28
N GLN A 99 4.02 14.05 -15.19
CA GLN A 99 2.62 13.94 -14.80
C GLN A 99 2.51 13.88 -13.28
N GLU A 100 2.31 15.04 -12.65
CA GLU A 100 2.00 15.13 -11.23
C GLU A 100 0.56 14.62 -10.98
N ASN A 101 0.44 13.45 -10.38
CA ASN A 101 -0.84 12.99 -9.87
C ASN A 101 -1.06 13.59 -8.48
N ALA A 102 -2.19 14.25 -8.26
CA ALA A 102 -2.56 14.72 -6.94
C ALA A 102 -2.54 13.55 -5.92
N PRO A 103 -1.94 13.72 -4.75
CA PRO A 103 -1.87 12.67 -3.75
C PRO A 103 -3.27 12.30 -3.25
N LYS A 104 -3.55 11.01 -3.14
CA LYS A 104 -4.83 10.51 -2.60
C LYS A 104 -4.88 10.59 -1.08
N SER A 105 -3.74 10.58 -0.43
CA SER A 105 -3.56 10.68 1.02
C SER A 105 -2.16 11.19 1.34
N ILE A 106 -1.99 11.80 2.51
CA ILE A 106 -0.67 12.23 3.02
C ILE A 106 -0.53 11.67 4.43
N GLY A 107 0.43 10.78 4.64
CA GLY A 107 0.66 10.14 5.92
C GLY A 107 2.11 10.24 6.38
N ASN A 108 2.30 10.13 7.69
CA ASN A 108 3.61 9.96 8.32
C ASN A 108 3.51 8.88 9.39
N GLY A 109 4.44 7.95 9.38
CA GLY A 109 4.54 6.88 10.37
C GLY A 109 5.94 6.78 10.93
N LEU A 110 6.05 6.31 12.18
CA LEU A 110 7.31 6.07 12.85
C LEU A 110 7.24 4.81 13.69
N THR A 111 8.24 3.95 13.53
CA THR A 111 8.56 2.90 14.50
C THR A 111 9.51 3.50 15.53
N PHE A 112 9.09 3.55 16.77
CA PHE A 112 9.87 4.20 17.82
C PHE A 112 11.07 3.33 18.25
N PRO A 113 12.21 3.92 18.68
CA PRO A 113 13.36 3.16 19.18
C PRO A 113 13.01 2.26 20.37
N ARG A 114 12.13 2.72 21.27
CA ARG A 114 11.47 1.94 22.31
C ARG A 114 9.96 2.06 22.18
N SER A 115 9.22 1.11 22.70
CA SER A 115 7.76 1.23 22.75
C SER A 115 7.35 2.41 23.61
N LEU A 116 6.36 3.17 23.15
CA LEU A 116 5.72 4.22 23.94
C LEU A 116 4.79 3.56 24.95
N SER A 117 4.72 4.08 26.16
CA SER A 117 3.87 3.58 27.23
C SER A 117 3.16 4.72 27.94
N GLY A 118 1.90 4.55 28.20
CA GLY A 118 1.06 5.54 28.85
C GLY A 118 0.56 6.64 27.89
N ARG A 119 -0.54 7.24 28.31
CA ARG A 119 -1.31 8.22 27.51
C ARG A 119 -0.45 9.40 27.04
N GLU A 120 0.42 9.91 27.90
CA GLU A 120 1.21 11.09 27.59
C GLU A 120 2.21 10.85 26.44
N GLU A 121 2.95 9.75 26.45
CA GLU A 121 3.89 9.39 25.38
C GLU A 121 3.16 9.10 24.07
N ILE A 122 2.05 8.39 24.11
CA ILE A 122 1.26 8.07 22.91
C ILE A 122 0.69 9.35 22.29
N CYS A 123 0.11 10.25 23.10
CA CYS A 123 -0.40 11.54 22.62
C CYS A 123 0.71 12.41 22.04
N SER A 124 1.89 12.45 22.67
CA SER A 124 3.05 13.17 22.15
C SER A 124 3.53 12.62 20.80
N GLY A 125 3.55 11.30 20.66
CA GLY A 125 3.86 10.63 19.38
C GLY A 125 2.87 10.97 18.27
N ILE A 126 1.57 10.96 18.58
CA ILE A 126 0.50 11.35 17.66
C ILE A 126 0.64 12.82 17.26
N ALA A 127 0.88 13.72 18.23
CA ALA A 127 1.03 15.15 17.97
C ALA A 127 2.20 15.43 17.03
N MET A 128 3.37 14.83 17.29
CA MET A 128 4.54 14.95 16.43
C MET A 128 4.27 14.49 14.99
N LEU A 129 3.60 13.35 14.82
CA LEU A 129 3.26 12.84 13.48
C LEU A 129 2.23 13.72 12.78
N SER A 130 1.24 14.21 13.52
CA SER A 130 0.22 15.13 13.01
C SER A 130 0.82 16.44 12.52
N ASP A 131 1.82 16.97 13.21
CA ASP A 131 2.54 18.16 12.77
C ASP A 131 3.26 17.95 11.45
N ARG A 132 3.97 16.83 11.30
CA ARG A 132 4.62 16.46 10.03
C ARG A 132 3.63 16.29 8.88
N VAL A 133 2.45 15.70 9.14
CA VAL A 133 1.38 15.57 8.14
C VAL A 133 0.83 16.94 7.76
N ALA A 134 0.56 17.81 8.74
CA ALA A 134 0.07 19.17 8.52
C ALA A 134 1.03 20.03 7.67
N VAL A 135 2.35 19.94 7.93
CA VAL A 135 3.36 20.61 7.11
C VAL A 135 3.30 20.13 5.66
N ARG A 136 3.13 18.83 5.43
CA ARG A 136 3.04 18.27 4.07
C ARG A 136 1.74 18.64 3.38
N LEU A 137 0.61 18.70 4.09
CA LEU A 137 -0.66 19.18 3.56
C LEU A 137 -0.54 20.63 3.07
N ARG A 138 -0.01 21.52 3.90
CA ARG A 138 0.19 22.93 3.52
C ARG A 138 1.13 23.10 2.33
N ARG A 139 2.22 22.33 2.27
CA ARG A 139 3.14 22.35 1.12
C ARG A 139 2.48 21.88 -0.18
N ALA A 140 1.48 21.01 -0.08
CA ALA A 140 0.72 20.51 -1.22
C ALA A 140 -0.50 21.37 -1.55
N GLY A 141 -0.80 22.46 -0.81
CA GLY A 141 -2.01 23.28 -0.98
C GLY A 141 -3.29 22.49 -0.71
N MET A 142 -3.27 21.58 0.27
CA MET A 142 -4.38 20.65 0.52
C MET A 142 -4.87 20.67 1.95
N LYS A 143 -6.16 20.39 2.12
CA LYS A 143 -6.84 20.11 3.39
C LYS A 143 -7.32 18.68 3.44
N ALA A 144 -7.38 18.09 4.62
CA ALA A 144 -7.87 16.76 4.88
C ALA A 144 -9.34 16.79 5.34
N ALA A 145 -10.22 16.08 4.66
CA ALA A 145 -11.60 15.84 5.11
C ALA A 145 -11.72 14.51 5.91
N GLY A 146 -10.60 13.93 6.30
CA GLY A 146 -10.56 12.76 7.17
C GLY A 146 -9.17 12.48 7.70
N VAL A 147 -9.09 11.75 8.79
CA VAL A 147 -7.85 11.28 9.40
C VAL A 147 -7.95 9.79 9.72
N SER A 148 -6.86 9.08 9.53
CA SER A 148 -6.67 7.69 9.95
C SER A 148 -5.49 7.61 10.92
N LEU A 149 -5.65 6.80 11.95
CA LEU A 149 -4.59 6.40 12.86
C LEU A 149 -4.39 4.90 12.75
N ALA A 150 -3.14 4.47 12.55
CA ALA A 150 -2.73 3.08 12.70
C ALA A 150 -1.77 2.95 13.88
N ILE A 151 -2.01 1.95 14.71
CA ILE A 151 -1.24 1.60 15.91
C ILE A 151 -0.71 0.19 15.74
N ARG A 152 0.59 -0.01 15.94
CA ARG A 152 1.23 -1.33 15.98
C ARG A 152 1.75 -1.60 17.37
N ASP A 153 1.41 -2.77 17.90
CA ASP A 153 1.92 -3.25 19.19
C ASP A 153 3.34 -3.87 19.07
N PRO A 154 3.99 -4.22 20.19
CA PRO A 154 5.28 -4.93 20.17
C PRO A 154 5.21 -6.32 19.53
N ASP A 155 4.05 -6.97 19.49
CA ASP A 155 3.83 -8.27 18.86
C ASP A 155 3.53 -8.16 17.36
N PHE A 156 3.70 -6.94 16.77
CA PHE A 156 3.46 -6.62 15.35
C PHE A 156 2.00 -6.76 14.90
N ARG A 157 1.04 -6.67 15.84
CA ARG A 157 -0.38 -6.60 15.51
C ARG A 157 -0.76 -5.17 15.19
N ASP A 158 -1.53 -4.98 14.13
CA ASP A 158 -1.97 -3.68 13.65
C ASP A 158 -3.45 -3.43 13.94
N ILE A 159 -3.75 -2.26 14.47
CA ILE A 159 -5.11 -1.71 14.54
C ILE A 159 -5.10 -0.42 13.74
N SER A 160 -6.12 -0.21 12.90
CA SER A 160 -6.34 1.05 12.20
C SER A 160 -7.77 1.51 12.35
N ARG A 161 -7.95 2.80 12.57
CA ARG A 161 -9.25 3.48 12.63
C ARG A 161 -9.18 4.79 11.88
N GLN A 162 -10.33 5.21 11.35
CA GLN A 162 -10.44 6.48 10.63
C GLN A 162 -11.75 7.19 10.96
N ARG A 163 -11.76 8.51 10.77
CA ARG A 163 -12.97 9.33 10.88
C ARG A 163 -12.95 10.48 9.88
N ARG A 164 -14.12 10.99 9.57
CA ARG A 164 -14.29 12.24 8.81
C ARG A 164 -13.96 13.44 9.67
N LEU A 165 -13.51 14.50 9.02
CA LEU A 165 -13.26 15.83 9.61
C LEU A 165 -14.18 16.84 8.92
N GLU A 166 -14.92 17.59 9.72
CA GLU A 166 -15.79 18.66 9.28
C GLU A 166 -15.60 19.86 10.23
N PRO A 167 -15.14 21.00 9.70
CA PRO A 167 -14.69 21.25 8.33
C PRO A 167 -13.36 20.57 7.99
N PRO A 168 -13.01 20.47 6.68
CA PRO A 168 -11.71 19.98 6.25
C PRO A 168 -10.57 20.89 6.73
N THR A 169 -9.45 20.28 7.17
CA THR A 169 -8.37 21.03 7.84
C THR A 169 -6.97 20.65 7.38
N CYS A 170 -6.01 21.56 7.52
CA CYS A 170 -4.58 21.32 7.45
C CYS A 170 -3.86 21.67 8.78
N LEU A 171 -4.64 21.91 9.85
CA LEU A 171 -4.10 22.29 11.16
C LEU A 171 -3.64 21.06 11.95
N ALA A 172 -2.40 21.07 12.42
CA ALA A 172 -1.81 19.98 13.19
C ALA A 172 -2.60 19.66 14.45
N ARG A 173 -3.12 20.68 15.14
CA ARG A 173 -3.92 20.53 16.36
C ARG A 173 -5.19 19.71 16.11
N GLU A 174 -5.92 20.01 15.06
CA GLU A 174 -7.18 19.33 14.75
C GLU A 174 -6.94 17.88 14.29
N LEU A 175 -5.92 17.67 13.44
CA LEU A 175 -5.49 16.32 13.06
C LEU A 175 -5.08 15.49 14.28
N SER A 176 -4.30 16.09 15.21
CA SER A 176 -3.86 15.44 16.43
C SER A 176 -5.02 15.10 17.35
N GLN A 177 -5.94 16.04 17.61
CA GLN A 177 -7.11 15.82 18.44
C GLN A 177 -7.97 14.68 17.90
N ALA A 178 -8.22 14.68 16.59
CA ALA A 178 -8.99 13.62 15.94
C ALA A 178 -8.27 12.26 16.03
N ALA A 179 -6.95 12.21 15.85
CA ALA A 179 -6.16 10.97 15.94
C ALA A 179 -6.09 10.47 17.40
N VAL A 180 -5.96 11.35 18.40
CA VAL A 180 -6.01 10.98 19.83
C VAL A 180 -7.38 10.38 20.17
N SER A 181 -8.47 11.01 19.74
CA SER A 181 -9.82 10.47 19.93
C SER A 181 -10.00 9.07 19.33
N LEU A 182 -9.37 8.81 18.15
CA LEU A 182 -9.36 7.46 17.57
C LEU A 182 -8.55 6.47 18.40
N ALA A 183 -7.41 6.89 18.97
CA ALA A 183 -6.59 6.06 19.84
C ALA A 183 -7.40 5.67 21.11
N GLU A 184 -7.98 6.64 21.78
CA GLU A 184 -8.78 6.43 23.00
C GLU A 184 -9.99 5.50 22.77
N GLY A 185 -10.55 5.54 21.56
CA GLY A 185 -11.70 4.70 21.19
C GLY A 185 -11.35 3.26 20.80
N CYS A 186 -10.06 2.95 20.54
CA CYS A 186 -9.69 1.63 20.01
C CYS A 186 -8.45 1.00 20.66
N TRP A 187 -7.76 1.70 21.53
CA TRP A 187 -6.53 1.25 22.18
C TRP A 187 -6.57 1.51 23.67
N ASN A 188 -6.09 0.54 24.45
CA ASN A 188 -5.82 0.80 25.86
C ASN A 188 -4.55 1.67 25.93
N MET A 189 -4.70 2.93 26.35
CA MET A 189 -3.61 3.92 26.38
C MET A 189 -2.46 3.55 27.34
N ASP A 190 -2.65 2.58 28.23
CA ASP A 190 -1.57 2.04 29.08
C ASP A 190 -0.81 0.91 28.40
N SER A 191 -1.34 0.36 27.30
CA SER A 191 -0.66 -0.69 26.53
C SER A 191 0.46 -0.13 25.67
N PRO A 192 1.60 -0.87 25.54
CA PRO A 192 2.75 -0.38 24.79
C PRO A 192 2.46 -0.28 23.29
N VAL A 193 2.98 0.78 22.66
CA VAL A 193 2.86 1.06 21.23
C VAL A 193 4.24 1.05 20.58
N ARG A 194 4.45 0.18 19.60
CA ARG A 194 5.72 0.05 18.87
C ARG A 194 5.84 1.03 17.71
N ALA A 195 4.74 1.28 17.01
CA ALA A 195 4.69 2.22 15.90
C ALA A 195 3.34 2.92 15.81
N LEU A 196 3.38 4.16 15.34
CA LEU A 196 2.20 4.97 15.02
C LEU A 196 2.29 5.46 13.58
N THR A 197 1.12 5.56 12.92
CA THR A 197 1.00 6.23 11.62
C THR A 197 -0.25 7.09 11.62
N VAL A 198 -0.07 8.38 11.33
CA VAL A 198 -1.17 9.34 11.09
C VAL A 198 -1.26 9.61 9.61
N THR A 199 -2.46 9.50 9.05
CA THR A 199 -2.71 9.70 7.62
C THR A 199 -3.90 10.63 7.40
N ALA A 200 -3.68 11.73 6.68
CA ALA A 200 -4.69 12.61 6.14
C ALA A 200 -5.36 11.95 4.94
N LEU A 201 -6.67 11.87 4.95
CA LEU A 201 -7.52 11.22 3.95
C LEU A 201 -8.48 12.21 3.31
N TYR A 202 -9.04 11.80 2.16
CA TYR A 202 -10.03 12.60 1.45
C TYR A 202 -9.54 14.02 1.22
N LEU A 203 -8.38 14.13 0.57
CA LEU A 203 -7.71 15.40 0.34
C LEU A 203 -8.51 16.24 -0.65
N ILE A 204 -8.65 17.50 -0.33
CA ILE A 204 -9.26 18.52 -1.18
C ILE A 204 -8.29 19.70 -1.34
N SER A 205 -8.30 20.35 -2.49
CA SER A 205 -7.53 21.57 -2.71
C SER A 205 -8.03 22.69 -1.78
N GLU A 206 -7.14 23.56 -1.33
CA GLU A 206 -7.51 24.74 -0.53
C GLU A 206 -8.54 25.61 -1.26
N ASP A 207 -8.46 25.72 -2.59
CA ASP A 207 -9.37 26.48 -3.43
C ASP A 207 -10.81 25.91 -3.45
N GLN A 208 -10.97 24.60 -3.13
CA GLN A 208 -12.27 23.91 -3.09
C GLN A 208 -12.87 23.85 -1.67
N ALA A 209 -12.15 24.36 -0.68
CA ALA A 209 -12.52 24.27 0.74
C ALA A 209 -13.09 25.58 1.30
N GLY A 210 -13.46 26.53 0.41
CA GLY A 210 -14.10 27.82 0.73
C GLY A 210 -15.62 27.74 0.74
#